data_46d3da50cba7b5877fcf48e438a92a52
#
_entry.id   46d3da50cba7b5877fcf48e438a92a52
#
_cell.length_a   1.000
_cell.length_b   1.000
_cell.length_c   1.000
_cell.angle_alpha   90.00
_cell.angle_beta   90.00
_cell.angle_gamma   90.00
#
_symmetry.space_group_name_H-M   'P 1'
#
loop_
_entity.id
_entity.type
_entity.pdbx_description
1 polymer ?
#
loop_
_entity_poly.entity_id
_entity_poly.type
_entity_poly.pdbx_seq_one_letter_code
_entity_poly.pdbx_strand_id
1 'polypeptide(L)'
;MAAGKMISNFATCCIVLLRGTCALSELSVKILAQKRVEPLHRLLSSLQTTLYPPTANVDVEIHVDQLPSEGFYLWSRRSARDIEQREKVLELSDNFVRNWSHGNARVVKLEKWHGVRGMWLACADPGLYGEEFSRFVIFEDDVELSTAWYVFPQLPML
;
A
#
# COMPACT_ATOMS: atom_id res chain seq x y z
N MET A 1 18.83 -33.11 17.47
CA MET A 1 19.15 -31.69 17.61
C MET A 1 18.51 -30.96 16.41
N ALA A 2 17.39 -30.30 16.62
CA ALA A 2 16.66 -29.57 15.58
C ALA A 2 17.04 -28.09 15.70
N ALA A 3 17.71 -27.55 14.67
CA ALA A 3 18.04 -26.15 14.57
C ALA A 3 16.77 -25.34 14.25
N GLY A 4 16.30 -24.59 15.24
CA GLY A 4 15.20 -23.66 15.07
C GLY A 4 15.58 -22.54 14.10
N LYS A 5 14.84 -22.44 13.01
CA LYS A 5 14.91 -21.32 12.06
C LYS A 5 14.30 -20.09 12.73
N MET A 6 15.16 -19.18 13.15
CA MET A 6 14.74 -17.87 13.65
C MET A 6 14.22 -17.07 12.49
N ILE A 7 12.90 -16.91 12.42
CA ILE A 7 12.22 -16.04 11.46
C ILE A 7 12.41 -14.61 11.98
N SER A 8 13.30 -13.88 11.36
CA SER A 8 13.45 -12.44 11.56
C SER A 8 12.25 -11.73 10.94
N ASN A 9 11.23 -11.48 11.74
CA ASN A 9 10.13 -10.57 11.37
C ASN A 9 10.66 -9.14 11.46
N PHE A 10 11.12 -8.60 10.35
CA PHE A 10 11.24 -7.15 10.21
C PHE A 10 9.82 -6.59 10.20
N ALA A 11 9.42 -6.01 11.32
CA ALA A 11 8.18 -5.26 11.42
C ALA A 11 8.27 -4.07 10.46
N THR A 12 7.57 -4.15 9.33
CA THR A 12 7.40 -3.02 8.43
C THR A 12 6.67 -1.92 9.17
N CYS A 13 7.30 -0.73 9.24
CA CYS A 13 6.77 0.40 9.99
C CYS A 13 5.48 0.89 9.33
N CYS A 14 4.35 0.68 10.00
CA CYS A 14 3.06 1.23 9.62
C CYS A 14 2.93 2.59 10.30
N ILE A 15 2.88 3.68 9.52
CA ILE A 15 2.65 5.03 10.04
C ILE A 15 1.16 5.33 9.92
N VAL A 16 0.50 5.50 11.07
CA VAL A 16 -0.88 5.97 11.16
C VAL A 16 -0.85 7.43 11.60
N LEU A 17 -1.27 8.33 10.71
CA LEU A 17 -1.42 9.74 11.03
C LEU A 17 -2.90 10.02 11.29
N LEU A 18 -3.21 10.35 12.54
CA LEU A 18 -4.55 10.71 12.97
C LEU A 18 -4.65 12.23 13.10
N ARG A 19 -5.51 12.88 12.33
CA ARG A 19 -5.88 14.29 12.53
C ARG A 19 -7.40 14.41 12.73
N GLY A 20 -7.81 15.01 13.81
CA GLY A 20 -9.19 15.49 14.06
C GLY A 20 -10.15 14.47 14.67
N THR A 21 -11.22 15.01 15.26
CA THR A 21 -12.39 14.29 15.80
C THR A 21 -13.35 14.00 14.65
N CYS A 22 -13.13 12.95 13.90
CA CYS A 22 -14.05 12.55 12.82
C CYS A 22 -14.75 11.24 13.12
N ALA A 23 -15.93 11.05 12.53
CA ALA A 23 -16.69 9.83 12.64
C ALA A 23 -15.82 8.61 12.29
N LEU A 24 -15.97 7.53 13.03
CA LEU A 24 -15.14 6.31 13.00
C LEU A 24 -15.16 5.53 11.65
N SER A 25 -15.73 6.11 10.58
CA SER A 25 -16.08 5.40 9.35
C SER A 25 -15.14 5.60 8.16
N GLU A 26 -14.28 6.61 8.16
CA GLU A 26 -13.47 6.92 6.99
C GLU A 26 -11.98 6.67 7.23
N LEU A 27 -11.40 5.80 6.44
CA LEU A 27 -9.97 5.48 6.45
C LEU A 27 -9.44 5.44 5.02
N SER A 28 -8.36 6.15 4.74
CA SER A 28 -7.63 6.02 3.49
C SER A 28 -6.46 5.06 3.65
N VAL A 29 -6.38 4.05 2.79
CA VAL A 29 -5.28 3.09 2.70
C VAL A 29 -4.46 3.41 1.47
N LYS A 30 -3.19 3.70 1.64
CA LYS A 30 -2.25 3.94 0.54
C LYS A 30 -1.26 2.80 0.46
N ILE A 31 -1.15 2.18 -0.70
CA ILE A 31 -0.27 1.03 -0.94
C ILE A 31 0.85 1.45 -1.87
N LEU A 32 2.09 1.21 -1.47
CA LEU A 32 3.28 1.48 -2.26
C LEU A 32 3.70 0.20 -2.99
N ALA A 33 3.66 0.22 -4.32
CA ALA A 33 4.03 -0.93 -5.15
C ALA A 33 4.94 -0.52 -6.31
N GLN A 34 5.67 -1.46 -6.88
CA GLN A 34 6.46 -1.24 -8.08
C GLN A 34 6.43 -2.44 -9.04
N LYS A 35 7.10 -3.54 -8.69
CA LYS A 35 7.29 -4.72 -9.56
C LYS A 35 7.19 -6.06 -8.83
N ARG A 36 6.84 -6.07 -7.56
CA ARG A 36 6.72 -7.29 -6.76
C ARG A 36 5.27 -7.79 -6.77
N VAL A 37 4.95 -8.69 -7.70
CA VAL A 37 3.58 -9.19 -7.93
C VAL A 37 3.08 -10.00 -6.74
N GLU A 38 3.84 -11.01 -6.31
CA GLU A 38 3.41 -11.95 -5.28
C GLU A 38 3.22 -11.30 -3.90
N PRO A 39 4.15 -10.46 -3.40
CA PRO A 39 3.92 -9.70 -2.18
C PRO A 39 2.67 -8.83 -2.25
N LEU A 40 2.50 -8.05 -3.33
CA LEU A 40 1.31 -7.22 -3.52
C LEU A 40 0.03 -8.07 -3.53
N HIS A 41 0.03 -9.22 -4.20
CA HIS A 41 -1.12 -10.12 -4.23
C HIS A 41 -1.53 -10.56 -2.81
N ARG A 42 -0.57 -10.92 -1.95
CA ARG A 42 -0.86 -11.29 -0.55
C ARG A 42 -1.46 -10.13 0.24
N LEU A 43 -0.89 -8.93 0.12
CA LEU A 43 -1.44 -7.73 0.76
C LEU A 43 -2.88 -7.46 0.31
N LEU A 44 -3.13 -7.41 -1.00
CA LEU A 44 -4.46 -7.13 -1.55
C LEU A 44 -5.47 -8.21 -1.16
N SER A 45 -5.07 -9.48 -1.14
CA SER A 45 -5.92 -10.58 -0.67
C SER A 45 -6.23 -10.44 0.83
N SER A 46 -5.26 -10.04 1.65
CA SER A 46 -5.48 -9.83 3.08
C SER A 46 -6.43 -8.65 3.35
N LEU A 47 -6.36 -7.59 2.54
CA LEU A 47 -7.34 -6.49 2.58
C LEU A 47 -8.75 -6.98 2.25
N GLN A 48 -8.93 -7.77 1.20
CA GLN A 48 -10.24 -8.30 0.80
C GLN A 48 -10.85 -9.26 1.82
N THR A 49 -10.02 -9.98 2.57
CA THR A 49 -10.48 -10.94 3.61
C THR A 49 -10.62 -10.32 5.00
N THR A 50 -10.35 -9.03 5.12
CA THR A 50 -10.51 -8.29 6.38
C THR A 50 -11.98 -8.19 6.78
N LEU A 51 -12.23 -8.29 8.09
CA LEU A 51 -13.56 -8.11 8.67
C LEU A 51 -13.86 -6.61 8.83
N TYR A 52 -14.57 -6.04 7.87
CA TYR A 52 -15.04 -4.66 7.94
C TYR A 52 -16.42 -4.57 8.55
N PRO A 53 -16.67 -3.61 9.47
CA PRO A 53 -18.04 -3.31 9.89
C PRO A 53 -18.90 -2.86 8.69
N PRO A 54 -20.22 -3.07 8.71
CA PRO A 54 -21.10 -2.63 7.61
C PRO A 54 -21.06 -1.13 7.31
N THR A 55 -20.63 -0.33 8.29
CA THR A 55 -20.51 1.14 8.18
C THR A 55 -19.11 1.59 7.80
N ALA A 56 -18.17 0.67 7.59
CA ALA A 56 -16.81 1.02 7.22
C ALA A 56 -16.78 1.62 5.80
N ASN A 57 -16.16 2.77 5.68
CA ASN A 57 -15.76 3.35 4.40
C ASN A 57 -14.23 3.40 4.33
N VAL A 58 -13.66 2.56 3.48
CA VAL A 58 -12.21 2.39 3.34
C VAL A 58 -11.82 2.69 1.90
N ASP A 59 -11.26 3.85 1.68
CA ASP A 59 -10.73 4.21 0.37
C ASP A 59 -9.32 3.64 0.18
N VAL A 60 -9.05 3.08 -0.99
CA VAL A 60 -7.76 2.45 -1.30
C VAL A 60 -7.10 3.12 -2.50
N GLU A 61 -5.87 3.57 -2.32
CA GLU A 61 -5.01 4.07 -3.39
C GLU A 61 -3.78 3.16 -3.55
N ILE A 62 -3.62 2.57 -4.74
CA ILE A 62 -2.44 1.77 -5.07
C ILE A 62 -1.50 2.62 -5.91
N HIS A 63 -0.43 3.09 -5.29
CA HIS A 63 0.60 3.91 -5.94
C HIS A 63 1.65 3.00 -6.57
N VAL A 64 1.68 2.96 -7.91
CA VAL A 64 2.64 2.13 -8.65
C VAL A 64 3.76 3.01 -9.21
N ASP A 65 4.96 2.84 -8.63
CA ASP A 65 6.15 3.59 -9.04
C ASP A 65 6.64 3.19 -10.44
N GLN A 66 7.36 4.10 -11.06
CA GLN A 66 8.10 3.80 -12.29
C GLN A 66 9.34 2.95 -11.99
N LEU A 67 9.83 2.29 -13.03
CA LEU A 67 11.15 1.70 -12.98
C LEU A 67 12.22 2.81 -13.14
N PRO A 68 13.36 2.70 -12.46
CA PRO A 68 14.43 3.68 -12.62
C PRO A 68 14.83 3.81 -14.09
N SER A 69 15.17 5.02 -14.53
CA SER A 69 15.69 5.25 -15.88
C SER A 69 17.00 4.50 -16.09
N GLU A 70 17.25 4.06 -17.32
CA GLU A 70 18.56 3.47 -17.67
C GLU A 70 19.70 4.45 -17.34
N GLY A 71 20.73 3.95 -16.64
CA GLY A 71 21.90 4.76 -16.25
C GLY A 71 21.77 5.52 -14.93
N PHE A 72 20.66 5.44 -14.21
CA PHE A 72 20.55 6.08 -12.89
C PHE A 72 21.49 5.46 -11.84
N TYR A 73 21.74 4.16 -11.94
CA TYR A 73 22.85 3.48 -11.27
C TYR A 73 23.67 2.72 -12.31
N LEU A 74 25.00 2.66 -12.16
CA LEU A 74 25.91 1.94 -13.04
C LEU A 74 25.54 0.47 -13.30
N TRP A 75 24.64 -0.11 -12.50
CA TRP A 75 24.15 -1.50 -12.53
C TRP A 75 22.64 -1.64 -12.75
N SER A 76 21.87 -0.57 -12.86
CA SER A 76 20.43 -0.66 -13.08
C SER A 76 20.10 -0.72 -14.58
N ARG A 77 20.31 -1.89 -15.19
CA ARG A 77 19.69 -2.17 -16.47
C ARG A 77 18.23 -2.53 -16.23
N ARG A 78 17.30 -1.79 -16.81
CA ARG A 78 15.91 -2.24 -16.95
C ARG A 78 15.91 -3.59 -17.64
N SER A 79 15.56 -4.66 -16.94
CA SER A 79 15.37 -5.94 -17.59
C SER A 79 13.97 -6.02 -18.19
N ALA A 80 13.81 -6.78 -19.29
CA ALA A 80 12.49 -7.08 -19.84
C ALA A 80 11.59 -7.72 -18.77
N ARG A 81 12.18 -8.49 -17.86
CA ARG A 81 11.48 -9.09 -16.72
C ARG A 81 10.93 -8.02 -15.75
N ASP A 82 11.67 -6.95 -15.47
CA ASP A 82 11.19 -5.88 -14.58
C ASP A 82 9.98 -5.15 -15.18
N ILE A 83 10.00 -4.92 -16.49
CA ILE A 83 8.89 -4.32 -17.23
C ILE A 83 7.65 -5.23 -17.14
N GLU A 84 7.81 -6.51 -17.48
CA GLU A 84 6.74 -7.51 -17.40
C GLU A 84 6.16 -7.61 -15.97
N GLN A 85 7.00 -7.62 -14.94
CA GLN A 85 6.55 -7.68 -13.56
C GLN A 85 5.75 -6.43 -13.16
N ARG A 86 6.19 -5.24 -13.60
CA ARG A 86 5.45 -4.01 -13.35
C ARG A 86 4.09 -3.99 -14.06
N GLU A 87 4.01 -4.51 -15.27
CA GLU A 87 2.73 -4.64 -16.00
C GLU A 87 1.77 -5.56 -15.25
N LYS A 88 2.26 -6.71 -14.74
CA LYS A 88 1.46 -7.61 -13.90
C LYS A 88 1.01 -6.96 -12.59
N VAL A 89 1.83 -6.11 -11.98
CA VAL A 89 1.43 -5.31 -10.80
C VAL A 89 0.29 -4.37 -11.15
N LEU A 90 0.34 -3.70 -12.30
CA LEU A 90 -0.73 -2.81 -12.75
C LEU A 90 -2.03 -3.59 -13.03
N GLU A 91 -1.95 -4.73 -13.71
CA GLU A 91 -3.10 -5.59 -13.99
C GLU A 91 -3.74 -6.11 -12.68
N LEU A 92 -2.92 -6.57 -11.74
CA LEU A 92 -3.37 -7.02 -10.43
C LEU A 92 -4.07 -5.88 -9.66
N SER A 93 -3.50 -4.68 -9.69
CA SER A 93 -4.04 -3.49 -9.04
C SER A 93 -5.38 -3.06 -9.67
N ASP A 94 -5.46 -3.01 -11.00
CA ASP A 94 -6.69 -2.68 -11.73
C ASP A 94 -7.79 -3.73 -11.47
N ASN A 95 -7.44 -5.00 -11.32
CA ASN A 95 -8.37 -6.05 -10.98
C ASN A 95 -8.90 -5.90 -9.54
N PHE A 96 -8.03 -5.60 -8.59
CA PHE A 96 -8.43 -5.34 -7.20
C PHE A 96 -9.39 -4.16 -7.12
N VAL A 97 -9.08 -3.03 -7.77
CA VAL A 97 -9.93 -1.82 -7.79
C VAL A 97 -11.34 -2.13 -8.29
N ARG A 98 -11.48 -2.93 -9.35
CA ARG A 98 -12.81 -3.33 -9.87
C ARG A 98 -13.63 -4.15 -8.89
N ASN A 99 -12.99 -4.87 -7.98
CA ASN A 99 -13.63 -5.78 -7.03
C ASN A 99 -13.70 -5.23 -5.61
N TRP A 100 -13.18 -4.02 -5.36
CA TRP A 100 -13.25 -3.40 -4.05
C TRP A 100 -14.67 -2.91 -3.74
N SER A 101 -15.20 -3.23 -2.56
CA SER A 101 -16.60 -2.96 -2.20
C SER A 101 -16.78 -2.16 -0.90
N HIS A 102 -15.69 -1.76 -0.24
CA HIS A 102 -15.75 -1.09 1.07
C HIS A 102 -15.48 0.41 1.01
N GLY A 103 -15.51 1.03 -0.16
CA GLY A 103 -15.23 2.43 -0.41
C GLY A 103 -14.77 2.65 -1.84
N ASN A 104 -14.10 3.78 -2.11
CA ASN A 104 -13.50 4.03 -3.41
C ASN A 104 -12.15 3.32 -3.51
N ALA A 105 -11.78 2.91 -4.72
CA ALA A 105 -10.44 2.42 -4.98
C ALA A 105 -9.92 2.98 -6.30
N ARG A 106 -8.60 3.27 -6.34
CA ARG A 106 -7.93 3.73 -7.57
C ARG A 106 -6.48 3.29 -7.66
N VAL A 107 -5.97 3.19 -8.88
CA VAL A 107 -4.55 3.02 -9.16
C VAL A 107 -3.94 4.36 -9.53
N VAL A 108 -2.90 4.76 -8.82
CA VAL A 108 -2.11 5.98 -9.10
C VAL A 108 -0.82 5.56 -9.78
N LYS A 109 -0.75 5.75 -11.11
CA LYS A 109 0.45 5.45 -11.91
C LYS A 109 1.38 6.65 -11.86
N LEU A 110 2.52 6.52 -11.18
CA LEU A 110 3.47 7.63 -11.09
C LEU A 110 4.19 7.82 -12.43
N GLU A 111 4.37 9.08 -12.86
CA GLU A 111 4.96 9.41 -14.16
C GLU A 111 6.48 9.22 -14.19
N LYS A 112 7.13 9.32 -13.05
CA LYS A 112 8.58 9.19 -12.90
C LYS A 112 8.90 8.30 -11.70
N TRP A 113 10.12 7.76 -11.70
CA TRP A 113 10.62 6.99 -10.58
C TRP A 113 10.89 7.86 -9.35
N HIS A 114 10.36 7.44 -8.22
CA HIS A 114 10.51 8.10 -6.92
C HIS A 114 11.37 7.28 -5.96
N GLY A 115 11.37 5.95 -6.12
CA GLY A 115 11.92 5.02 -5.15
C GLY A 115 11.13 5.02 -3.83
N VAL A 116 11.47 4.12 -2.93
CA VAL A 116 10.70 3.91 -1.68
C VAL A 116 10.54 5.20 -0.89
N ARG A 117 11.63 5.94 -0.64
CA ARG A 117 11.58 7.19 0.15
C ARG A 117 10.72 8.27 -0.51
N GLY A 118 10.85 8.43 -1.83
CA GLY A 118 10.06 9.42 -2.57
C GLY A 118 8.58 9.08 -2.58
N MET A 119 8.23 7.80 -2.69
CA MET A 119 6.84 7.34 -2.61
C MET A 119 6.23 7.60 -1.23
N TRP A 120 6.95 7.31 -0.13
CA TRP A 120 6.50 7.63 1.22
C TRP A 120 6.20 9.12 1.38
N LEU A 121 7.12 9.99 0.93
CA LEU A 121 6.93 11.45 1.00
C LEU A 121 5.73 11.89 0.15
N ALA A 122 5.63 11.41 -1.10
CA ALA A 122 4.53 11.75 -1.99
C ALA A 122 3.17 11.32 -1.42
N CYS A 123 3.09 10.14 -0.80
CA CYS A 123 1.84 9.65 -0.19
C CYS A 123 1.49 10.36 1.13
N ALA A 124 2.49 10.87 1.86
CA ALA A 124 2.28 11.56 3.13
C ALA A 124 2.03 13.07 2.98
N ASP A 125 2.27 13.66 1.81
CA ASP A 125 2.11 15.09 1.55
C ASP A 125 0.63 15.46 1.29
N PRO A 126 -0.06 16.10 2.23
CA PRO A 126 -1.45 16.51 2.03
C PRO A 126 -1.60 17.57 0.94
N GLY A 127 -0.55 18.35 0.66
CA GLY A 127 -0.57 19.41 -0.37
C GLY A 127 -0.63 18.87 -1.80
N LEU A 128 -0.18 17.63 -2.04
CA LEU A 128 -0.20 16.99 -3.36
C LEU A 128 -1.59 16.47 -3.75
N TYR A 129 -2.48 16.26 -2.79
CA TYR A 129 -3.77 15.61 -3.02
C TYR A 129 -4.98 16.51 -2.76
N GLY A 130 -4.77 17.74 -2.24
CA GLY A 130 -5.80 18.76 -2.09
C GLY A 130 -6.98 18.40 -1.16
N GLU A 131 -6.90 17.31 -0.45
CA GLU A 131 -7.97 16.79 0.39
C GLU A 131 -7.55 16.76 1.86
N GLU A 132 -8.44 17.17 2.75
CA GLU A 132 -8.32 16.97 4.18
C GLU A 132 -8.53 15.50 4.52
N PHE A 133 -7.50 14.67 4.39
CA PHE A 133 -7.56 13.31 4.93
C PHE A 133 -7.59 13.35 6.45
N SER A 134 -8.70 12.94 7.02
CA SER A 134 -8.83 12.85 8.47
C SER A 134 -7.95 11.74 9.05
N ARG A 135 -7.78 10.61 8.32
CA ARG A 135 -6.95 9.45 8.71
C ARG A 135 -6.47 8.67 7.51
N PHE A 136 -5.20 8.31 7.49
CA PHE A 136 -4.67 7.39 6.49
C PHE A 136 -3.61 6.45 7.07
N VAL A 137 -3.42 5.34 6.39
CA VAL A 137 -2.35 4.37 6.65
C VAL A 137 -1.61 4.08 5.35
N ILE A 138 -0.29 3.92 5.43
CA ILE A 138 0.55 3.56 4.29
C ILE A 138 1.10 2.16 4.51
N PHE A 139 0.94 1.28 3.53
CA PHE A 139 1.54 -0.05 3.48
C PHE A 139 2.52 -0.17 2.32
N GLU A 140 3.61 -0.87 2.53
CA GLU A 140 4.44 -1.40 1.45
C GLU A 140 3.84 -2.71 0.94
N ASP A 141 4.14 -3.08 -0.30
CA ASP A 141 3.57 -4.25 -0.97
C ASP A 141 3.96 -5.62 -0.37
N ASP A 142 4.89 -5.67 0.62
CA ASP A 142 5.32 -6.89 1.32
C ASP A 142 4.70 -7.10 2.70
N VAL A 143 3.69 -6.32 3.04
CA VAL A 143 2.91 -6.49 4.27
C VAL A 143 1.78 -7.49 4.05
N GLU A 144 1.48 -8.29 5.04
CA GLU A 144 0.30 -9.14 5.12
C GLU A 144 -0.49 -8.76 6.36
N LEU A 145 -1.78 -8.49 6.20
CA LEU A 145 -2.63 -7.97 7.27
C LEU A 145 -3.39 -9.10 7.95
N SER A 146 -3.59 -8.97 9.26
CA SER A 146 -4.53 -9.86 9.95
C SER A 146 -5.97 -9.50 9.58
N THR A 147 -6.89 -10.45 9.69
CA THR A 147 -8.32 -10.20 9.42
C THR A 147 -8.95 -9.12 10.30
N ALA A 148 -8.31 -8.80 11.42
CA ALA A 148 -8.78 -7.81 12.39
C ALA A 148 -7.98 -6.48 12.33
N TRP A 149 -7.09 -6.28 11.34
CA TRP A 149 -6.21 -5.11 11.29
C TRP A 149 -6.97 -3.78 11.32
N TYR A 150 -8.15 -3.72 10.73
CA TYR A 150 -8.98 -2.52 10.65
C TYR A 150 -9.40 -1.98 12.02
N VAL A 151 -9.51 -2.84 13.03
CA VAL A 151 -9.91 -2.44 14.38
C VAL A 151 -8.83 -1.63 15.07
N PHE A 152 -7.54 -1.89 14.81
CA PHE A 152 -6.42 -1.22 15.48
C PHE A 152 -6.37 0.31 15.26
N PRO A 153 -6.55 0.84 14.04
CA PRO A 153 -6.57 2.29 13.82
C PRO A 153 -7.79 2.98 14.45
N GLN A 154 -8.78 2.23 14.89
CA GLN A 154 -10.00 2.74 15.51
C GLN A 154 -9.91 2.83 17.03
N LEU A 155 -8.91 2.19 17.64
CA LEU A 155 -8.71 2.27 19.08
C LEU A 155 -8.22 3.67 19.47
N PRO A 156 -8.77 4.29 20.54
CA PRO A 156 -8.24 5.54 21.04
C PRO A 156 -6.77 5.32 21.48
N MET A 157 -5.88 6.22 21.07
CA MET A 157 -4.53 6.21 21.61
C MET A 157 -4.61 6.61 23.09
N LEU A 158 -4.21 5.70 23.97
CA LEU A 158 -4.10 5.94 25.41
C LEU A 158 -2.96 6.89 25.74
#